data_42d4b9d2e6a54b4f2ed5c1ea1aec0613
#
_entry.id   42d4b9d2e6a54b4f2ed5c1ea1aec0613
#
_cell.length_a   1.000
_cell.length_b   1.000
_cell.length_c   1.000
_cell.angle_alpha   90.00
_cell.angle_beta   90.00
_cell.angle_gamma   90.00
#
_symmetry.space_group_name_H-M   'P 1'
#
loop_
_entity.id
_entity.type
_entity.pdbx_description
1 polymer ?
#
loop_
_entity_poly.entity_id
_entity_poly.type
_entity_poly.pdbx_seq_one_letter_code
_entity_poly.pdbx_strand_id
1 'polypeptide(L)'
;MRTLHDIAHARTGDKGDTLILSLFARRPEDWDRLRAATSVARLSTHLQGIAEGEITRWELPRLHAVHFVCRNALKGGVNTSLALDTHGKTLSYAALALPLED
;
A
#
# COMPACT_ATOMS: atom_id res chain seq x y z
N MET A 1 -9.07 2.87 17.81
CA MET A 1 -9.33 2.19 16.52
C MET A 1 -8.06 1.54 16.01
N ARG A 2 -8.15 0.31 15.55
CA ARG A 2 -6.98 -0.39 15.02
C ARG A 2 -6.84 -0.10 13.53
N THR A 3 -5.61 -0.03 13.08
CA THR A 3 -5.29 0.21 11.67
C THR A 3 -4.31 -0.84 11.20
N LEU A 4 -4.02 -0.83 9.91
CA LEU A 4 -3.03 -1.76 9.35
C LEU A 4 -1.69 -1.67 10.07
N HIS A 5 -1.34 -0.50 10.57
CA HIS A 5 -0.08 -0.33 11.32
C HIS A 5 0.03 -1.31 12.48
N ASP A 6 -1.09 -1.68 13.07
CA ASP A 6 -1.09 -2.59 14.23
C ASP A 6 -0.72 -4.01 13.85
N ILE A 7 -0.94 -4.40 12.59
CA ILE A 7 -0.73 -5.79 12.18
C ILE A 7 0.26 -5.94 11.03
N ALA A 8 0.75 -4.83 10.48
CA ALA A 8 1.61 -4.89 9.31
C ALA A 8 2.66 -3.80 9.32
N HIS A 9 3.71 -4.03 8.58
CA HIS A 9 4.64 -2.98 8.22
C HIS A 9 4.71 -2.89 6.71
N ALA A 10 5.18 -1.77 6.20
CA ALA A 10 5.13 -1.47 4.78
C ALA A 10 6.50 -1.17 4.22
N ARG A 11 6.69 -1.52 2.96
CA ARG A 11 7.85 -1.11 2.18
C ARG A 11 7.33 -0.55 0.87
N THR A 12 7.98 0.50 0.40
CA THR A 12 7.61 1.12 -0.87
C THR A 12 8.82 1.21 -1.77
N GLY A 13 8.55 1.19 -3.07
CA GLY A 13 9.54 1.43 -4.09
C GLY A 13 8.88 2.16 -5.23
N ASP A 14 9.69 2.59 -6.18
CA ASP A 14 9.16 3.28 -7.35
C ASP A 14 9.92 2.89 -8.59
N LYS A 15 9.28 3.13 -9.73
CA LYS A 15 9.89 2.93 -11.03
C LYS A 15 9.11 3.78 -12.02
N GLY A 16 9.68 4.93 -12.38
CA GLY A 16 8.97 5.89 -13.21
C GLY A 16 7.79 6.45 -12.43
N ASP A 17 6.61 6.35 -13.00
CA ASP A 17 5.38 6.80 -12.37
C ASP A 17 4.65 5.68 -11.64
N THR A 18 5.30 4.53 -11.49
CA THR A 18 4.71 3.37 -10.82
C THR A 18 5.24 3.29 -9.39
N LEU A 19 4.33 3.19 -8.44
CA LEU A 19 4.68 2.96 -7.04
C LEU A 19 4.40 1.51 -6.69
N ILE A 20 5.30 0.93 -5.90
CA ILE A 20 5.17 -0.43 -5.43
C ILE A 20 5.02 -0.38 -3.93
N LEU A 21 3.99 -1.04 -3.42
CA LEU A 21 3.71 -1.12 -1.99
C LEU A 21 3.68 -2.57 -1.58
N SER A 22 4.49 -2.93 -0.60
CA SER A 22 4.47 -4.27 -0.03
C SER A 22 4.10 -4.17 1.44
N LEU A 23 3.10 -4.94 1.84
CA LEU A 23 2.65 -5.00 3.22
C LEU A 23 2.97 -6.37 3.78
N PHE A 24 3.63 -6.40 4.94
CA PHE A 24 4.06 -7.64 5.57
C PHE A 24 3.38 -7.77 6.92
N ALA A 25 2.76 -8.91 7.19
CA ALA A 25 2.19 -9.16 8.50
C ALA A 25 3.30 -9.14 9.56
N ARG A 26 3.03 -8.50 10.67
CA ARG A 26 4.01 -8.43 11.77
C ARG A 26 4.20 -9.80 12.42
N ARG A 27 3.14 -10.60 12.45
CA ARG A 27 3.17 -11.95 13.02
C ARG A 27 2.39 -12.89 12.11
N PRO A 28 2.71 -14.18 12.12
CA PRO A 28 1.97 -15.13 11.27
C PRO A 28 0.47 -15.10 11.49
N GLU A 29 0.03 -14.91 12.73
CA GLU A 29 -1.39 -14.87 13.02
C GLU A 29 -2.10 -13.64 12.47
N ASP A 30 -1.36 -12.61 12.06
CA ASP A 30 -1.93 -11.41 11.45
C ASP A 30 -2.16 -11.57 9.96
N TRP A 31 -1.67 -12.63 9.36
CA TRP A 31 -1.71 -12.80 7.92
C TRP A 31 -3.13 -12.80 7.34
N ASP A 32 -4.03 -13.58 7.95
CA ASP A 32 -5.39 -13.67 7.43
C ASP A 32 -6.10 -12.33 7.51
N ARG A 33 -5.87 -11.59 8.58
CA ARG A 33 -6.48 -10.27 8.76
C ARG A 33 -5.91 -9.27 7.76
N LEU A 34 -4.61 -9.28 7.57
CA LEU A 34 -3.96 -8.41 6.59
C LEU A 34 -4.52 -8.68 5.19
N ARG A 35 -4.57 -9.95 4.82
CA ARG A 35 -5.06 -10.36 3.51
C ARG A 35 -6.49 -9.91 3.28
N ALA A 36 -7.34 -10.10 4.29
CA ALA A 36 -8.75 -9.75 4.19
C ALA A 36 -8.98 -8.24 4.14
N ALA A 37 -8.14 -7.46 4.82
CA ALA A 37 -8.33 -6.02 4.93
C ALA A 37 -7.82 -5.25 3.69
N THR A 38 -7.05 -5.88 2.84
CA THR A 38 -6.35 -5.17 1.76
C THR A 38 -6.80 -5.61 0.38
N SER A 39 -8.11 -5.62 0.14
CA SER A 39 -8.61 -5.81 -1.21
C SER A 39 -8.24 -4.60 -2.07
N VAL A 40 -8.19 -4.81 -3.38
CA VAL A 40 -7.92 -3.70 -4.31
C VAL A 40 -8.94 -2.58 -4.11
N ALA A 41 -10.21 -2.95 -3.94
CA ALA A 41 -11.28 -1.95 -3.79
C ALA A 41 -11.07 -1.10 -2.54
N ARG A 42 -10.78 -1.74 -1.40
CA ARG A 42 -10.57 -1.00 -0.15
C ARG A 42 -9.35 -0.09 -0.23
N LEU A 43 -8.25 -0.64 -0.74
CA LEU A 43 -7.02 0.13 -0.82
C LEU A 43 -7.15 1.27 -1.82
N SER A 44 -7.78 1.04 -2.96
CA SER A 44 -7.98 2.06 -3.97
C SER A 44 -8.80 3.22 -3.42
N THR A 45 -9.88 2.92 -2.71
CA THR A 45 -10.70 3.93 -2.10
C THR A 45 -9.93 4.72 -1.04
N HIS A 46 -9.18 3.99 -0.20
CA HIS A 46 -8.44 4.62 0.89
C HIS A 46 -7.32 5.52 0.38
N LEU A 47 -6.73 5.18 -0.75
CA LEU A 47 -5.59 5.91 -1.31
C LEU A 47 -5.99 6.92 -2.39
N GLN A 48 -7.26 7.26 -2.50
CA GLN A 48 -7.68 8.28 -3.45
C GLN A 48 -6.91 9.56 -3.21
N GLY A 49 -6.44 10.17 -4.29
CA GLY A 49 -5.64 11.38 -4.23
C GLY A 49 -4.16 11.15 -4.02
N ILE A 50 -3.77 9.95 -3.62
CA ILE A 50 -2.35 9.61 -3.41
C ILE A 50 -1.90 8.65 -4.49
N ALA A 51 -2.64 7.58 -4.70
CA ALA A 51 -2.35 6.59 -5.72
C ALA A 51 -3.59 6.46 -6.60
N GLU A 52 -3.60 7.14 -7.71
CA GLU A 52 -4.68 7.07 -8.68
C GLU A 52 -4.20 6.25 -9.85
N GLY A 53 -5.11 5.59 -10.51
CA GLY A 53 -4.78 4.73 -11.61
C GLY A 53 -4.95 3.27 -11.22
N GLU A 54 -4.40 2.39 -12.02
CA GLU A 54 -4.61 0.97 -11.84
C GLU A 54 -3.78 0.40 -10.71
N ILE A 55 -4.41 -0.36 -9.83
CA ILE A 55 -3.74 -1.06 -8.75
C ILE A 55 -3.87 -2.56 -9.01
N THR A 56 -2.75 -3.25 -9.03
CA THR A 56 -2.72 -4.70 -9.15
C THR A 56 -2.22 -5.28 -7.84
N ARG A 57 -2.79 -6.42 -7.43
CA ARG A 57 -2.53 -7.02 -6.14
C ARG A 57 -2.07 -8.46 -6.29
N TRP A 58 -1.02 -8.82 -5.55
CA TRP A 58 -0.56 -10.21 -5.45
C TRP A 58 -0.43 -10.61 -4.00
N GLU A 59 -0.81 -11.83 -3.68
CA GLU A 59 -0.57 -12.41 -2.37
C GLU A 59 0.71 -13.22 -2.42
N LEU A 60 1.52 -13.08 -1.38
CA LEU A 60 2.76 -13.82 -1.22
C LEU A 60 2.68 -14.60 0.10
N PRO A 61 1.94 -15.72 0.13
CA PRO A 61 1.64 -16.40 1.39
C PRO A 61 2.87 -16.86 2.16
N ARG A 62 3.92 -17.26 1.48
CA ARG A 62 5.13 -17.71 2.15
C ARG A 62 5.82 -16.61 2.92
N LEU A 63 5.59 -15.36 2.53
CA LEU A 63 6.17 -14.20 3.19
C LEU A 63 5.16 -13.51 4.08
N HIS A 64 3.94 -14.01 4.15
CA HIS A 64 2.82 -13.35 4.82
C HIS A 64 2.71 -11.89 4.36
N ALA A 65 2.78 -11.71 3.05
CA ALA A 65 2.81 -10.39 2.45
C ALA A 65 1.79 -10.23 1.35
N VAL A 66 1.35 -8.98 1.14
CA VAL A 66 0.54 -8.59 0.02
C VAL A 66 1.29 -7.50 -0.73
N HIS A 67 1.40 -7.66 -2.02
CA HIS A 67 2.18 -6.78 -2.88
C HIS A 67 1.25 -6.04 -3.84
N PHE A 68 1.41 -4.73 -3.92
CA PHE A 68 0.59 -3.89 -4.80
C PHE A 68 1.49 -3.13 -5.77
N VAL A 69 1.04 -3.06 -7.01
CA VAL A 69 1.67 -2.20 -8.02
C VAL A 69 0.64 -1.15 -8.40
N CYS A 70 0.97 0.10 -8.13
CA CYS A 70 0.10 1.25 -8.39
C CYS A 70 0.63 2.00 -9.60
N ARG A 71 0.02 1.74 -10.75
CA ARG A 71 0.46 2.36 -12.00
C ARG A 71 -0.08 3.76 -12.11
N ASN A 72 0.71 4.63 -12.75
CA ASN A 72 0.33 6.02 -12.93
C ASN A 72 0.06 6.75 -11.62
N ALA A 73 0.70 6.29 -10.55
CA ALA A 73 0.48 6.87 -9.23
C ALA A 73 0.98 8.31 -9.14
N LEU A 74 1.96 8.67 -9.96
CA LEU A 74 2.54 10.01 -9.97
C LEU A 74 2.01 10.85 -11.13
N LYS A 75 0.91 10.44 -11.71
CA LYS A 75 0.27 11.17 -12.78
C LYS A 75 -0.18 12.54 -12.29
N GLY A 76 -0.30 13.49 -13.20
CA GLY A 76 -0.82 14.81 -12.84
C GLY A 76 0.27 15.84 -12.57
N GLY A 77 1.48 15.56 -13.00
CA GLY A 77 2.52 16.55 -12.97
C GLY A 77 3.41 16.55 -11.75
N VAL A 78 3.25 15.62 -10.89
CA VAL A 78 4.21 15.43 -9.82
C VAL A 78 5.39 14.72 -10.43
N ASN A 79 6.42 15.46 -10.71
CA ASN A 79 7.44 14.96 -11.59
C ASN A 79 8.85 15.22 -11.11
N THR A 80 9.05 15.50 -9.86
CA THR A 80 10.38 15.73 -9.35
C THR A 80 10.84 14.55 -8.53
N SER A 81 12.15 14.33 -8.52
CA SER A 81 12.73 13.25 -7.72
C SER A 81 12.39 13.41 -6.25
N LEU A 82 12.37 14.64 -5.77
CA LEU A 82 12.04 14.93 -4.39
C LEU A 82 10.60 14.52 -4.09
N ALA A 83 9.70 14.85 -4.99
CA ALA A 83 8.31 14.49 -4.83
C ALA A 83 8.12 12.97 -4.85
N LEU A 84 8.95 12.27 -5.62
CA LEU A 84 8.89 10.83 -5.70
C LEU A 84 9.17 10.19 -4.34
N ASP A 85 10.24 10.61 -3.67
CA ASP A 85 10.56 10.10 -2.33
C ASP A 85 9.46 10.43 -1.34
N THR A 86 8.92 11.64 -1.43
CA THR A 86 7.84 12.06 -0.56
C THR A 86 6.59 11.22 -0.80
N HIS A 87 6.30 10.91 -2.06
CA HIS A 87 5.15 10.06 -2.41
C HIS A 87 5.32 8.65 -1.88
N GLY A 88 6.53 8.10 -1.93
CA GLY A 88 6.77 6.78 -1.38
C GLY A 88 6.48 6.72 0.11
N LYS A 89 6.95 7.70 0.86
CA LYS A 89 6.69 7.78 2.30
C LYS A 89 5.21 8.03 2.57
N THR A 90 4.59 8.91 1.80
CA THR A 90 3.18 9.22 1.94
C THR A 90 2.33 7.97 1.69
N LEU A 91 2.66 7.21 0.66
CA LEU A 91 1.95 5.98 0.35
C LEU A 91 2.04 4.99 1.49
N SER A 92 3.24 4.82 2.06
CA SER A 92 3.45 3.90 3.16
C SER A 92 2.60 4.28 4.37
N TYR A 93 2.67 5.53 4.79
CA TYR A 93 1.90 6.00 5.95
C TYR A 93 0.41 5.94 5.69
N ALA A 94 -0.02 6.35 4.49
CA ALA A 94 -1.44 6.31 4.16
C ALA A 94 -1.98 4.90 4.16
N ALA A 95 -1.23 3.96 3.59
CA ALA A 95 -1.67 2.56 3.56
C ALA A 95 -1.80 2.00 4.97
N LEU A 96 -0.82 2.29 5.83
CA LEU A 96 -0.84 1.78 7.20
C LEU A 96 -1.94 2.41 8.05
N ALA A 97 -2.49 3.53 7.62
CA ALA A 97 -3.60 4.18 8.31
C ALA A 97 -4.96 3.58 7.97
N LEU A 98 -5.00 2.61 7.05
CA LEU A 98 -6.27 1.95 6.70
C LEU A 98 -6.90 1.35 7.94
N PRO A 99 -8.15 1.72 8.28
CA PRO A 99 -8.80 1.17 9.46
C PRO A 99 -9.10 -0.32 9.29
N LEU A 100 -8.97 -1.05 10.38
CA LEU A 100 -9.37 -2.45 10.41
C LEU A 100 -10.82 -2.54 10.87
N GLU A 101 -11.55 -3.43 10.25
CA GLU A 101 -12.91 -3.72 10.68
C GLU A 101 -12.83 -4.82 11.72
N ASP A 102 -13.15 -4.48 12.94
CA ASP A 102 -13.13 -5.44 14.04
C ASP A 102 -14.53 -5.88 14.43
#